data_bd47c48ce78950f6ceca896eef3d49d4
#
_entry.id   bd47c48ce78950f6ceca896eef3d49d4
#
_cell.length_a   1.000
_cell.length_b   1.000
_cell.length_c   1.000
_cell.angle_alpha   90.00
_cell.angle_beta   90.00
_cell.angle_gamma   90.00
#
_symmetry.space_group_name_H-M   'P 1'
#
loop_
_entity.id
_entity.type
_entity.pdbx_description
1 polymer ?
#
loop_
_entity_poly.entity_id
_entity_poly.type
_entity_poly.pdbx_seq_one_letter_code
_entity_poly.pdbx_strand_id
1 'polypeptide(L)'
;MEAAQKICVGEVDRAFAFIGAGGHHAGRSFFGGYCCFNDVAIAIAHLRKAHGIRRFAILDTDAHHGDGTRDILQDDPDVLHVCICGMNYVSADGTKVDVPAPWGGRDPDESYLKTAESVFASRVHAFRPDLIIWYFGFDGHQGDYGDMGLSLRAFVGLADFMVGAAREACGGKLLTVLGGGSRTDLATLIIPKVIARLGNG
;
A
#
# COMPACT_ATOMS: atom_id res chain seq x y z
N MET A 1 10.35 9.94 2.46
CA MET A 1 9.93 11.36 2.58
C MET A 1 10.11 12.11 1.28
N GLU A 2 11.30 12.18 0.70
CA GLU A 2 11.57 12.96 -0.53
C GLU A 2 10.60 12.64 -1.69
N ALA A 3 10.38 11.37 -2.00
CA ALA A 3 9.44 10.94 -3.06
C ALA A 3 8.02 11.48 -2.83
N ALA A 4 7.52 11.38 -1.58
CA ALA A 4 6.21 11.89 -1.20
C ALA A 4 6.12 13.42 -1.35
N GLN A 5 7.18 14.12 -0.97
CA GLN A 5 7.26 15.57 -1.10
C GLN A 5 7.20 16.01 -2.56
N LYS A 6 7.97 15.37 -3.46
CA LYS A 6 7.95 15.67 -4.89
C LYS A 6 6.58 15.48 -5.53
N ILE A 7 5.82 14.48 -5.10
CA ILE A 7 4.43 14.30 -5.53
C ILE A 7 3.56 15.48 -5.05
N CYS A 8 3.69 15.86 -3.78
CA CYS A 8 2.85 16.91 -3.21
C CYS A 8 3.11 18.29 -3.81
N VAL A 9 4.34 18.61 -4.20
CA VAL A 9 4.69 19.88 -4.86
C VAL A 9 4.49 19.84 -6.39
N GLY A 10 4.05 18.70 -6.93
CA GLY A 10 3.75 18.56 -8.36
C GLY A 10 4.96 18.41 -9.28
N GLU A 11 6.12 18.03 -8.74
CA GLU A 11 7.29 17.69 -9.56
C GLU A 11 7.10 16.38 -10.32
N VAL A 12 6.39 15.42 -9.70
CA VAL A 12 5.98 14.15 -10.29
C VAL A 12 4.60 13.77 -9.79
N ASP A 13 3.83 13.03 -10.59
CA ASP A 13 2.52 12.52 -10.16
C ASP A 13 2.66 11.26 -9.33
N ARG A 14 3.64 10.42 -9.65
CA ARG A 14 3.83 9.10 -9.04
C ARG A 14 5.30 8.84 -8.73
N ALA A 15 5.54 8.09 -7.66
CA ALA A 15 6.88 7.66 -7.29
C ALA A 15 6.87 6.25 -6.71
N PHE A 16 7.96 5.52 -6.93
CA PHE A 16 8.27 4.26 -6.27
C PHE A 16 9.43 4.48 -5.30
N ALA A 17 9.21 4.22 -4.02
CA ALA A 17 10.20 4.41 -2.97
C ALA A 17 10.75 3.07 -2.48
N PHE A 18 12.05 2.90 -2.58
CA PHE A 18 12.77 1.83 -1.90
C PHE A 18 13.06 2.25 -0.46
N ILE A 19 12.76 1.38 0.50
CA ILE A 19 13.06 1.59 1.91
C ILE A 19 14.06 0.53 2.39
N GLY A 20 14.87 0.87 3.38
CA GLY A 20 15.88 -0.02 3.92
C GLY A 20 15.35 -0.89 5.06
N ALA A 21 15.31 -0.33 6.27
CA ALA A 21 14.86 -1.02 7.48
C ALA A 21 13.53 -0.47 7.99
N GLY A 22 12.71 0.03 7.10
CA GLY A 22 11.40 0.59 7.39
C GLY A 22 10.29 -0.39 7.08
N GLY A 23 9.10 -0.04 7.53
CA GLY A 23 7.92 -0.77 7.13
C GLY A 23 6.77 -0.73 8.12
N HIS A 24 5.71 -1.42 7.74
CA HIS A 24 4.39 -1.34 8.34
C HIS A 24 4.28 -2.03 9.72
N HIS A 25 5.28 -2.81 10.12
CA HIS A 25 5.30 -3.47 11.44
C HIS A 25 5.91 -2.62 12.57
N ALA A 26 6.52 -1.47 12.28
CA ALA A 26 7.01 -0.59 13.33
C ALA A 26 5.86 0.25 13.90
N GLY A 27 5.51 0.02 15.16
CA GLY A 27 4.50 0.74 15.91
C GLY A 27 5.07 1.89 16.73
N ARG A 28 4.24 2.50 17.59
CA ARG A 28 4.62 3.63 18.46
C ARG A 28 5.72 3.28 19.46
N SER A 29 5.75 2.04 19.93
CA SER A 29 6.63 1.58 21.01
C SER A 29 7.17 0.17 20.82
N PHE A 30 7.06 -0.37 19.61
CA PHE A 30 7.55 -1.71 19.29
C PHE A 30 8.14 -1.77 17.88
N PHE A 31 9.03 -2.72 17.67
CA PHE A 31 9.53 -3.15 16.38
C PHE A 31 8.93 -4.51 16.03
N GLY A 32 8.69 -4.78 14.75
CA GLY A 32 8.18 -6.05 14.28
C GLY A 32 8.59 -6.30 12.84
N GLY A 33 8.52 -7.55 12.35
CA GLY A 33 8.68 -7.90 10.95
C GLY A 33 9.90 -7.27 10.27
N TYR A 34 11.04 -7.17 10.95
CA TYR A 34 12.25 -6.50 10.48
C TYR A 34 12.11 -4.98 10.25
N CYS A 35 11.01 -4.37 10.70
CA CYS A 35 10.75 -2.94 10.56
C CYS A 35 11.23 -2.17 11.80
N CYS A 36 12.15 -1.20 11.62
CA CYS A 36 12.64 -0.32 12.68
C CYS A 36 11.91 1.03 12.70
N PHE A 37 11.43 1.50 11.55
CA PHE A 37 10.71 2.76 11.39
C PHE A 37 9.47 2.54 10.54
N ASN A 38 8.39 3.26 10.82
CA ASN A 38 7.21 3.24 9.96
C ASN A 38 7.30 4.38 8.93
N ASP A 39 7.85 4.08 7.75
CA ASP A 39 8.11 5.08 6.72
C ASP A 39 6.84 5.79 6.25
N VAL A 40 5.72 5.06 6.18
CA VAL A 40 4.42 5.61 5.76
C VAL A 40 3.91 6.61 6.79
N ALA A 41 3.90 6.25 8.07
CA ALA A 41 3.45 7.15 9.14
C ALA A 41 4.36 8.38 9.26
N ILE A 42 5.69 8.21 9.11
CA ILE A 42 6.65 9.31 9.10
C ILE A 42 6.39 10.24 7.90
N ALA A 43 6.16 9.68 6.70
CA ALA A 43 5.86 10.48 5.52
C ALA A 43 4.56 11.28 5.70
N ILE A 44 3.50 10.69 6.23
CA ILE A 44 2.22 11.36 6.54
C ILE A 44 2.44 12.51 7.52
N ALA A 45 3.14 12.27 8.63
CA ALA A 45 3.42 13.30 9.62
C ALA A 45 4.23 14.47 9.03
N HIS A 46 5.24 14.17 8.21
CA HIS A 46 6.04 15.16 7.51
C HIS A 46 5.20 16.01 6.54
N LEU A 47 4.41 15.36 5.68
CA LEU A 47 3.59 16.04 4.68
C LEU A 47 2.53 16.94 5.31
N ARG A 48 1.93 16.52 6.41
CA ARG A 48 1.01 17.37 7.19
C ARG A 48 1.70 18.62 7.70
N LYS A 49 2.87 18.44 8.32
CA LYS A 49 3.62 19.54 8.94
C LYS A 49 4.19 20.52 7.91
N ALA A 50 4.77 20.00 6.82
CA ALA A 50 5.54 20.80 5.87
C ALA A 50 4.71 21.32 4.68
N HIS A 51 3.66 20.59 4.28
CA HIS A 51 2.92 20.87 3.05
C HIS A 51 1.40 21.03 3.23
N GLY A 52 0.89 20.87 4.45
CA GLY A 52 -0.54 21.01 4.75
C GLY A 52 -1.43 19.92 4.12
N ILE A 53 -0.83 18.85 3.60
CA ILE A 53 -1.55 17.70 3.08
C ILE A 53 -2.26 17.01 4.24
N ARG A 54 -3.54 16.72 4.10
CA ARG A 54 -4.33 16.29 5.24
C ARG A 54 -4.79 14.84 5.15
N ARG A 55 -5.37 14.44 4.02
CA ARG A 55 -6.07 13.17 3.88
C ARG A 55 -5.25 12.18 3.07
N PHE A 56 -5.06 10.98 3.62
CA PHE A 56 -4.27 9.93 3.01
C PHE A 56 -5.08 8.65 2.91
N ALA A 57 -4.99 7.95 1.78
CA ALA A 57 -5.54 6.61 1.64
C ALA A 57 -4.38 5.62 1.43
N ILE A 58 -4.32 4.59 2.25
CA ILE A 58 -3.30 3.55 2.19
C ILE A 58 -3.98 2.26 1.75
N LEU A 59 -3.50 1.64 0.66
CA LEU A 59 -3.73 0.24 0.37
C LEU A 59 -2.45 -0.53 0.71
N ASP A 60 -2.55 -1.43 1.67
CA ASP A 60 -1.47 -2.31 2.09
C ASP A 60 -1.71 -3.70 1.49
N THR A 61 -0.83 -4.13 0.61
CA THR A 61 -0.87 -5.43 -0.09
C THR A 61 0.33 -6.31 0.23
N ASP A 62 1.03 -6.02 1.32
CA ASP A 62 1.95 -6.97 1.94
C ASP A 62 1.14 -8.18 2.44
N ALA A 63 1.73 -9.36 2.43
CA ALA A 63 1.04 -10.57 2.89
C ALA A 63 0.73 -10.56 4.39
N HIS A 64 1.40 -9.69 5.15
CA HIS A 64 1.28 -9.59 6.59
C HIS A 64 0.41 -8.41 7.01
N HIS A 65 -0.17 -8.50 8.20
CA HIS A 65 -0.94 -7.40 8.76
C HIS A 65 -0.03 -6.21 9.13
N GLY A 66 -0.35 -5.01 8.62
CA GLY A 66 0.36 -3.77 8.92
C GLY A 66 0.04 -3.24 10.33
N ASP A 67 0.36 -4.05 11.36
CA ASP A 67 0.02 -3.78 12.76
C ASP A 67 0.64 -2.50 13.32
N GLY A 68 1.89 -2.18 12.92
CA GLY A 68 2.54 -0.94 13.31
C GLY A 68 1.89 0.30 12.68
N THR A 69 1.56 0.24 11.41
CA THR A 69 0.81 1.32 10.73
C THR A 69 -0.56 1.49 11.38
N ARG A 70 -1.23 0.39 11.70
CA ARG A 70 -2.50 0.40 12.41
C ARG A 70 -2.37 1.03 13.79
N ASP A 71 -1.38 0.64 14.60
CA ASP A 71 -1.14 1.19 15.95
C ASP A 71 -0.92 2.71 15.92
N ILE A 72 -0.17 3.22 14.94
CA ILE A 72 0.12 4.65 14.85
C ILE A 72 -1.09 5.46 14.37
N LEU A 73 -1.86 4.93 13.42
CA LEU A 73 -2.86 5.69 12.67
C LEU A 73 -4.31 5.31 12.99
N GLN A 74 -4.56 4.40 13.95
CA GLN A 74 -5.89 3.87 14.24
C GLN A 74 -6.93 4.94 14.61
N ASP A 75 -6.51 5.98 15.33
CA ASP A 75 -7.39 7.05 15.82
C ASP A 75 -7.43 8.27 14.88
N ASP A 76 -6.85 8.16 13.70
CA ASP A 76 -6.74 9.25 12.74
C ASP A 76 -7.82 9.16 11.65
N PRO A 77 -8.92 9.93 11.74
CA PRO A 77 -10.01 9.86 10.77
C PRO A 77 -9.64 10.40 9.38
N ASP A 78 -8.54 11.12 9.26
CA ASP A 78 -8.03 11.64 8.00
C ASP A 78 -7.08 10.65 7.29
N VAL A 79 -7.01 9.39 7.78
CA VAL A 79 -6.29 8.31 7.12
C VAL A 79 -7.21 7.11 6.89
N LEU A 80 -7.49 6.79 5.65
CA LEU A 80 -8.06 5.52 5.24
C LEU A 80 -6.92 4.48 5.14
N HIS A 81 -6.99 3.39 5.91
CA HIS A 81 -6.04 2.30 5.83
C HIS A 81 -6.75 0.98 5.57
N VAL A 82 -6.56 0.44 4.38
CA VAL A 82 -7.06 -0.87 3.96
C VAL A 82 -5.88 -1.83 3.85
N CYS A 83 -5.91 -2.92 4.62
CA CYS A 83 -4.89 -3.96 4.60
C CYS A 83 -5.52 -5.29 4.14
N ILE A 84 -4.94 -5.91 3.11
CA ILE A 84 -5.34 -7.23 2.62
C ILE A 84 -4.38 -8.26 3.23
N CYS A 85 -4.78 -8.86 4.33
CA CYS A 85 -3.91 -9.68 5.16
C CYS A 85 -4.67 -10.89 5.77
N GLY A 86 -4.22 -11.43 6.89
CA GLY A 86 -4.90 -12.53 7.59
C GLY A 86 -6.02 -12.11 8.54
N MET A 87 -6.30 -10.80 8.66
CA MET A 87 -7.26 -10.25 9.61
C MET A 87 -8.61 -9.90 8.95
N ASN A 88 -9.64 -9.77 9.78
CA ASN A 88 -10.96 -9.28 9.36
C ASN A 88 -11.44 -8.26 10.38
N TYR A 89 -11.41 -6.99 10.02
CA TYR A 89 -11.77 -5.89 10.91
C TYR A 89 -12.26 -4.66 10.14
N VAL A 90 -13.22 -3.95 10.69
CA VAL A 90 -13.63 -2.62 10.22
C VAL A 90 -13.84 -1.73 11.43
N SER A 91 -13.19 -0.57 11.47
CA SER A 91 -13.42 0.43 12.52
C SER A 91 -14.82 1.03 12.42
N ALA A 92 -15.30 1.60 13.54
CA ALA A 92 -16.64 2.18 13.61
C ALA A 92 -16.89 3.31 12.58
N ASP A 93 -15.84 4.06 12.24
CA ASP A 93 -15.87 5.13 11.23
C ASP A 93 -15.60 4.63 9.80
N GLY A 94 -15.29 3.33 9.64
CA GLY A 94 -15.00 2.70 8.36
C GLY A 94 -13.64 3.07 7.73
N THR A 95 -12.79 3.79 8.46
CA THR A 95 -11.49 4.25 7.91
C THR A 95 -10.34 3.25 8.09
N LYS A 96 -10.48 2.26 8.97
CA LYS A 96 -9.51 1.19 9.19
C LYS A 96 -10.16 -0.14 8.83
N VAL A 97 -9.63 -0.79 7.82
CA VAL A 97 -10.23 -1.99 7.23
C VAL A 97 -9.15 -3.06 7.03
N ASP A 98 -9.37 -4.22 7.63
CA ASP A 98 -8.59 -5.42 7.33
C ASP A 98 -9.52 -6.42 6.67
N VAL A 99 -9.07 -6.98 5.56
CA VAL A 99 -9.80 -8.03 4.86
C VAL A 99 -8.92 -9.26 4.70
N PRO A 100 -9.47 -10.46 4.90
CA PRO A 100 -8.75 -11.67 4.64
C PRO A 100 -8.33 -11.73 3.17
N ALA A 101 -7.05 -11.98 2.94
CA ALA A 101 -6.57 -12.31 1.61
C ALA A 101 -7.29 -13.58 1.11
N PRO A 102 -7.75 -13.63 -0.14
CA PRO A 102 -8.37 -14.84 -0.66
C PRO A 102 -7.31 -15.92 -0.85
N TRP A 103 -7.46 -17.02 -0.11
CA TRP A 103 -6.57 -18.17 -0.18
C TRP A 103 -7.17 -19.22 -1.11
N GLY A 104 -6.36 -19.70 -2.05
CA GLY A 104 -6.75 -20.77 -2.94
C GLY A 104 -7.72 -20.32 -4.04
N GLY A 105 -8.37 -21.29 -4.71
CA GLY A 105 -9.23 -21.04 -5.84
C GLY A 105 -8.56 -21.41 -7.17
N ARG A 106 -9.32 -21.29 -8.25
CA ARG A 106 -8.81 -21.63 -9.59
C ARG A 106 -7.84 -20.59 -10.14
N ASP A 107 -8.01 -19.35 -9.71
CA ASP A 107 -7.22 -18.20 -10.14
C ASP A 107 -6.98 -17.28 -8.92
N PRO A 108 -5.85 -17.48 -8.18
CA PRO A 108 -5.50 -16.66 -7.04
C PRO A 108 -5.32 -15.17 -7.41
N ASP A 109 -4.72 -14.89 -8.57
CA ASP A 109 -4.48 -13.53 -9.03
C ASP A 109 -5.79 -12.76 -9.24
N GLU A 110 -6.75 -13.37 -9.95
CA GLU A 110 -8.05 -12.75 -10.20
C GLU A 110 -8.82 -12.53 -8.90
N SER A 111 -8.78 -13.51 -8.01
CA SER A 111 -9.46 -13.42 -6.71
C SER A 111 -8.88 -12.29 -5.85
N TYR A 112 -7.55 -12.16 -5.83
CA TYR A 112 -6.86 -11.12 -5.09
C TYR A 112 -7.14 -9.73 -5.67
N LEU A 113 -7.04 -9.56 -6.99
CA LEU A 113 -7.35 -8.31 -7.69
C LEU A 113 -8.79 -7.86 -7.44
N LYS A 114 -9.78 -8.75 -7.59
CA LYS A 114 -11.19 -8.45 -7.29
C LYS A 114 -11.39 -8.03 -5.84
N THR A 115 -10.68 -8.66 -4.91
CA THR A 115 -10.72 -8.27 -3.49
C THR A 115 -10.19 -6.85 -3.32
N ALA A 116 -8.98 -6.55 -3.83
CA ALA A 116 -8.38 -5.23 -3.74
C ALA A 116 -9.29 -4.14 -4.32
N GLU A 117 -9.81 -4.35 -5.53
CA GLU A 117 -10.73 -3.44 -6.20
C GLU A 117 -12.02 -3.22 -5.38
N SER A 118 -12.66 -4.30 -4.95
CA SER A 118 -13.95 -4.22 -4.24
C SER A 118 -13.85 -3.52 -2.88
N VAL A 119 -12.74 -3.71 -2.17
CA VAL A 119 -12.59 -3.13 -0.82
C VAL A 119 -12.02 -1.71 -0.84
N PHE A 120 -11.24 -1.35 -1.84
CA PHE A 120 -10.56 -0.06 -1.87
C PHE A 120 -11.27 0.98 -2.76
N ALA A 121 -11.75 0.62 -3.96
CA ALA A 121 -12.25 1.58 -4.94
C ALA A 121 -13.40 2.46 -4.40
N SER A 122 -14.46 1.87 -3.86
CA SER A 122 -15.59 2.64 -3.33
C SER A 122 -15.20 3.49 -2.12
N ARG A 123 -14.33 2.97 -1.25
CA ARG A 123 -13.87 3.68 -0.06
C ARG A 123 -12.98 4.86 -0.41
N VAL A 124 -11.99 4.67 -1.28
CA VAL A 124 -11.07 5.74 -1.66
C VAL A 124 -11.78 6.87 -2.40
N HIS A 125 -12.76 6.54 -3.26
CA HIS A 125 -13.57 7.53 -3.94
C HIS A 125 -14.42 8.36 -2.97
N ALA A 126 -15.10 7.73 -2.01
CA ALA A 126 -15.88 8.41 -0.97
C ALA A 126 -14.98 9.22 -0.01
N PHE A 127 -13.81 8.69 0.30
CA PHE A 127 -12.85 9.30 1.22
C PHE A 127 -12.20 10.55 0.64
N ARG A 128 -11.97 10.64 -0.67
CA ARG A 128 -11.32 11.77 -1.37
C ARG A 128 -9.98 12.17 -0.74
N PRO A 129 -8.95 11.34 -0.82
CA PRO A 129 -7.63 11.65 -0.27
C PRO A 129 -6.91 12.73 -1.08
N ASP A 130 -5.95 13.39 -0.46
CA ASP A 130 -5.00 14.27 -1.14
C ASP A 130 -3.87 13.48 -1.81
N LEU A 131 -3.54 12.30 -1.25
CA LEU A 131 -2.51 11.39 -1.72
C LEU A 131 -2.91 9.94 -1.43
N ILE A 132 -2.73 9.07 -2.42
CA ILE A 132 -2.80 7.62 -2.22
C ILE A 132 -1.40 7.08 -1.98
N ILE A 133 -1.28 6.19 -0.99
CA ILE A 133 -0.07 5.43 -0.68
C ILE A 133 -0.37 3.96 -0.91
N TRP A 134 0.41 3.32 -1.75
CA TRP A 134 0.40 1.88 -1.92
C TRP A 134 1.59 1.28 -1.17
N TYR A 135 1.33 0.59 -0.06
CA TYR A 135 2.33 -0.22 0.60
C TYR A 135 2.40 -1.57 -0.12
N PHE A 136 3.45 -1.73 -0.91
CA PHE A 136 3.60 -2.78 -1.90
C PHE A 136 4.55 -3.88 -1.38
N GLY A 137 4.01 -5.04 -0.97
CA GLY A 137 4.78 -6.26 -0.76
C GLY A 137 4.69 -7.18 -1.99
N PHE A 138 5.77 -7.85 -2.33
CA PHE A 138 5.73 -8.95 -3.31
C PHE A 138 5.89 -10.32 -2.65
N ASP A 139 5.94 -10.36 -1.33
CA ASP A 139 6.02 -11.56 -0.50
C ASP A 139 4.82 -12.52 -0.64
N GLY A 140 3.66 -12.02 -1.07
CA GLY A 140 2.50 -12.85 -1.46
C GLY A 140 2.69 -13.65 -2.74
N HIS A 141 3.80 -13.47 -3.47
CA HIS A 141 4.11 -14.27 -4.66
C HIS A 141 4.33 -15.74 -4.29
N GLN A 142 3.89 -16.65 -5.17
CA GLN A 142 4.12 -18.07 -5.00
C GLN A 142 5.61 -18.35 -4.78
N GLY A 143 5.92 -18.99 -3.66
CA GLY A 143 7.28 -19.39 -3.27
C GLY A 143 8.09 -18.31 -2.55
N ASP A 144 7.55 -17.14 -2.21
CA ASP A 144 8.12 -16.24 -1.22
C ASP A 144 7.56 -16.55 0.19
N TYR A 145 7.99 -15.87 1.24
CA TYR A 145 7.66 -16.25 2.62
C TYR A 145 6.20 -15.95 3.03
N GLY A 146 5.52 -15.07 2.33
CA GLY A 146 4.10 -14.77 2.52
C GLY A 146 3.15 -15.50 1.56
N ASP A 147 3.64 -16.48 0.81
CA ASP A 147 3.02 -17.24 -0.29
C ASP A 147 1.47 -17.30 -0.26
N MET A 148 0.85 -16.47 -1.08
CA MET A 148 -0.60 -16.46 -1.33
C MET A 148 -0.95 -17.11 -2.69
N GLY A 149 0.02 -17.76 -3.35
CA GLY A 149 -0.13 -18.32 -4.68
C GLY A 149 -0.17 -17.29 -5.80
N LEU A 150 0.19 -16.03 -5.53
CA LEU A 150 0.13 -14.97 -6.53
C LEU A 150 1.27 -15.10 -7.56
N SER A 151 0.97 -14.72 -8.79
CA SER A 151 1.95 -14.60 -9.86
C SER A 151 2.23 -13.12 -10.20
N LEU A 152 3.20 -12.90 -11.09
CA LEU A 152 3.48 -11.57 -11.63
C LEU A 152 2.22 -10.81 -12.10
N ARG A 153 1.20 -11.53 -12.60
CA ARG A 153 -0.04 -10.93 -13.12
C ARG A 153 -0.80 -10.16 -12.03
N ALA A 154 -0.84 -10.64 -10.78
CA ALA A 154 -1.48 -9.95 -9.68
C ALA A 154 -0.81 -8.59 -9.42
N PHE A 155 0.52 -8.55 -9.34
CA PHE A 155 1.26 -7.32 -9.02
C PHE A 155 1.17 -6.27 -10.13
N VAL A 156 1.19 -6.70 -11.40
CA VAL A 156 0.98 -5.80 -12.55
C VAL A 156 -0.46 -5.28 -12.56
N GLY A 157 -1.44 -6.14 -12.31
CA GLY A 157 -2.84 -5.74 -12.21
C GLY A 157 -3.11 -4.77 -11.06
N LEU A 158 -2.48 -4.99 -9.89
CA LEU A 158 -2.54 -4.04 -8.77
C LEU A 158 -1.95 -2.68 -9.14
N ALA A 159 -0.82 -2.65 -9.87
CA ALA A 159 -0.24 -1.40 -10.31
C ALA A 159 -1.18 -0.62 -11.25
N ASP A 160 -1.79 -1.31 -12.22
CA ASP A 160 -2.78 -0.72 -13.13
C ASP A 160 -4.00 -0.19 -12.34
N PHE A 161 -4.52 -0.97 -11.39
CA PHE A 161 -5.61 -0.56 -10.51
C PHE A 161 -5.26 0.66 -9.67
N MET A 162 -4.08 0.70 -9.03
CA MET A 162 -3.66 1.81 -8.18
C MET A 162 -3.46 3.11 -8.95
N VAL A 163 -2.93 3.03 -10.18
CA VAL A 163 -2.82 4.18 -11.08
C VAL A 163 -4.22 4.72 -11.44
N GLY A 164 -5.17 3.85 -11.77
CA GLY A 164 -6.56 4.21 -12.04
C GLY A 164 -7.21 4.88 -10.83
N ALA A 165 -7.13 4.25 -9.67
CA ALA A 165 -7.69 4.77 -8.42
C ALA A 165 -7.13 6.15 -8.05
N ALA A 166 -5.81 6.35 -8.23
CA ALA A 166 -5.19 7.65 -7.97
C ALA A 166 -5.67 8.74 -8.93
N ARG A 167 -5.84 8.43 -10.21
CA ARG A 167 -6.39 9.38 -11.20
C ARG A 167 -7.80 9.82 -10.81
N GLU A 168 -8.64 8.89 -10.44
CA GLU A 168 -10.04 9.16 -10.10
C GLU A 168 -10.21 9.90 -8.77
N ALA A 169 -9.41 9.55 -7.75
CA ALA A 169 -9.63 10.03 -6.39
C ALA A 169 -8.79 11.26 -6.01
N CYS A 170 -7.57 11.44 -6.58
CA CYS A 170 -6.65 12.50 -6.14
C CYS A 170 -5.76 13.08 -7.27
N GLY A 171 -6.24 13.07 -8.52
CA GLY A 171 -5.53 13.68 -9.64
C GLY A 171 -4.21 12.98 -10.01
N GLY A 172 -4.12 11.67 -9.79
CA GLY A 172 -2.99 10.84 -10.17
C GLY A 172 -1.88 10.72 -9.12
N LYS A 173 -2.02 11.33 -7.95
CA LYS A 173 -0.99 11.34 -6.90
C LYS A 173 -0.87 10.00 -6.19
N LEU A 174 0.19 9.26 -6.49
CA LEU A 174 0.44 7.92 -5.97
C LEU A 174 1.88 7.75 -5.49
N LEU A 175 2.04 7.43 -4.21
CA LEU A 175 3.30 6.98 -3.64
C LEU A 175 3.26 5.47 -3.46
N THR A 176 4.11 4.74 -4.14
CA THR A 176 4.32 3.31 -3.90
C THR A 176 5.55 3.14 -3.02
N VAL A 177 5.39 2.44 -1.90
CA VAL A 177 6.48 2.14 -0.94
C VAL A 177 6.72 0.64 -0.96
N LEU A 178 7.95 0.22 -1.24
CA LEU A 178 8.32 -1.19 -1.22
C LEU A 178 8.24 -1.73 0.22
N GLY A 179 7.44 -2.78 0.40
CA GLY A 179 7.27 -3.54 1.64
C GLY A 179 7.99 -4.88 1.60
N GLY A 180 7.27 -5.96 1.95
CA GLY A 180 7.80 -7.31 2.03
C GLY A 180 8.20 -7.94 0.70
N GLY A 181 8.97 -9.01 0.82
CA GLY A 181 9.53 -9.81 -0.25
C GLY A 181 11.01 -10.08 -0.04
N SER A 182 11.40 -11.36 -0.12
CA SER A 182 12.76 -11.78 0.24
C SER A 182 13.58 -12.30 -0.94
N ARG A 183 12.92 -12.78 -1.99
CA ARG A 183 13.58 -13.42 -3.12
C ARG A 183 14.08 -12.42 -4.14
N THR A 184 15.39 -12.39 -4.37
CA THR A 184 16.03 -11.48 -5.34
C THR A 184 15.57 -11.75 -6.78
N ASP A 185 15.33 -13.01 -7.16
CA ASP A 185 14.83 -13.36 -8.49
C ASP A 185 13.40 -12.83 -8.72
N LEU A 186 12.54 -12.89 -7.70
CA LEU A 186 11.20 -12.28 -7.76
C LEU A 186 11.27 -10.75 -7.77
N ALA A 187 12.13 -10.15 -6.95
CA ALA A 187 12.34 -8.71 -6.96
C ALA A 187 12.73 -8.19 -8.34
N THR A 188 13.71 -8.86 -9.01
CA THR A 188 14.16 -8.50 -10.35
C THR A 188 13.11 -8.74 -11.44
N LEU A 189 12.19 -9.67 -11.23
CA LEU A 189 11.08 -9.93 -12.13
C LEU A 189 9.94 -8.93 -11.97
N ILE A 190 9.53 -8.65 -10.73
CA ILE A 190 8.27 -7.95 -10.42
C ILE A 190 8.47 -6.44 -10.37
N ILE A 191 9.47 -5.94 -9.62
CA ILE A 191 9.62 -4.51 -9.35
C ILE A 191 9.77 -3.67 -10.63
N PRO A 192 10.61 -4.04 -11.62
CA PRO A 192 10.71 -3.25 -12.85
C PRO A 192 9.41 -3.16 -13.63
N LYS A 193 8.59 -4.21 -13.60
CA LYS A 193 7.29 -4.24 -14.29
C LYS A 193 6.24 -3.39 -13.58
N VAL A 194 6.24 -3.39 -12.25
CA VAL A 194 5.40 -2.49 -11.44
C VAL A 194 5.79 -1.04 -11.70
N ILE A 195 7.08 -0.70 -11.64
CA ILE A 195 7.57 0.67 -11.93
C ILE A 195 7.18 1.11 -13.33
N ALA A 196 7.31 0.23 -14.33
CA ALA A 196 6.91 0.55 -15.70
C ALA A 196 5.40 0.88 -15.80
N ARG A 197 4.53 0.21 -15.05
CA ARG A 197 3.10 0.54 -14.99
C ARG A 197 2.84 1.88 -14.32
N LEU A 198 3.55 2.19 -13.24
CA LEU A 198 3.42 3.48 -12.58
C LEU A 198 3.81 4.65 -13.50
N GLY A 199 4.73 4.45 -14.44
CA GLY A 199 5.17 5.46 -15.40
C GLY A 199 4.27 5.64 -16.63
N ASN A 200 3.43 4.64 -16.94
CA ASN A 200 2.55 4.65 -18.11
C ASN A 200 1.18 5.23 -17.75
N GLY A 201 1.07 6.55 -17.70
CA GLY A 201 -0.21 7.09 -17.39
C GLY A 201 -0.38 8.58 -17.58
#